data_fda1d4f4c455e0650220a335ec373216
#
_entry.id   fda1d4f4c455e0650220a335ec373216
#
_cell.length_a   1.000
_cell.length_b   1.000
_cell.length_c   1.000
_cell.angle_alpha   90.00
_cell.angle_beta   90.00
_cell.angle_gamma   90.00
#
_symmetry.space_group_name_H-M   'P 1'
#
loop_
_entity.id
_entity.type
_entity.pdbx_description
1 polymer ?
#
loop_
_entity_poly.entity_id
_entity_poly.type
_entity_poly.pdbx_seq_one_letter_code
_entity_poly.pdbx_strand_id
1 'polypeptide(L)'
;MFASVDNRLHKVFKLRPSNFRVWRCDIRTPEQLATQLEMSLDNVKPHAERENQLWEILLKAGYPLSAKVEEKDLGGHPVHVLEEGKLAIALSGVSAETIAAVVRMKPMAFICPDSLFGGNDPLKTNAALQLRDAGIDFKSL
;
A
#
# COMPACT_ATOMS: atom_id res chain seq x y z
N MET A 1 0.74 12.98 -1.70
CA MET A 1 1.97 13.80 -1.66
C MET A 1 2.40 14.26 -3.06
N PHE A 2 2.49 13.40 -4.03
CA PHE A 2 2.74 13.75 -5.44
C PHE A 2 1.65 13.16 -6.34
N ALA A 3 1.25 13.87 -7.39
CA ALA A 3 0.47 13.36 -8.50
C ALA A 3 1.39 13.21 -9.71
N SER A 4 1.35 12.06 -10.37
CA SER A 4 2.07 11.85 -11.62
C SER A 4 1.27 12.43 -12.78
N VAL A 5 1.94 13.15 -13.66
CA VAL A 5 1.42 13.55 -14.97
C VAL A 5 2.32 12.87 -16.00
N ASP A 6 1.78 11.89 -16.71
CA ASP A 6 2.54 11.15 -17.73
C ASP A 6 2.77 12.06 -18.96
N ASN A 7 4.04 12.35 -19.21
CA ASN A 7 4.47 12.93 -20.46
C ASN A 7 5.52 11.97 -21.06
N ARG A 8 5.33 11.54 -22.31
CA ARG A 8 6.07 10.45 -22.99
C ARG A 8 7.60 10.48 -22.88
N LEU A 9 8.21 11.61 -22.50
CA LEU A 9 9.66 11.79 -22.41
C LEU A 9 10.19 11.92 -20.98
N HIS A 10 9.35 12.31 -20.00
CA HIS A 10 9.74 12.49 -18.61
C HIS A 10 8.51 12.47 -17.69
N LYS A 11 8.71 12.02 -16.46
CA LYS A 11 7.67 12.04 -15.42
C LYS A 11 7.67 13.41 -14.74
N VAL A 12 6.51 14.02 -14.63
CA VAL A 12 6.30 15.27 -13.90
C VAL A 12 5.46 15.00 -12.67
N PHE A 13 5.94 15.42 -11.50
CA PHE A 13 5.25 15.28 -10.24
C PHE A 13 4.86 16.63 -9.68
N LYS A 14 3.66 16.74 -9.13
CA LYS A 14 3.19 17.93 -8.40
C LYS A 14 2.95 17.58 -6.95
N LEU A 15 3.36 18.44 -6.04
CA LEU A 15 3.12 18.28 -4.61
C LEU A 15 1.61 18.38 -4.32
N ARG A 16 1.08 17.41 -3.61
CA ARG A 16 -0.32 17.38 -3.15
C ARG A 16 -0.40 16.94 -1.68
N PRO A 17 -1.53 17.19 -0.99
CA PRO A 17 -1.75 16.65 0.34
C PRO A 17 -1.66 15.13 0.35
N SER A 18 -1.24 14.56 1.49
CA SER A 18 -1.15 13.11 1.68
C SER A 18 -2.47 12.41 1.38
N ASN A 19 -2.42 11.22 0.76
CA ASN A 19 -3.56 10.35 0.48
C ASN A 19 -3.99 9.55 1.71
N PHE A 20 -3.15 9.50 2.74
CA PHE A 20 -3.43 8.84 4.00
C PHE A 20 -3.93 9.83 5.04
N ARG A 21 -4.72 9.32 5.97
CA ARG A 21 -5.18 10.09 7.12
C ARG A 21 -4.04 10.22 8.13
N VAL A 22 -3.90 11.39 8.70
CA VAL A 22 -2.88 11.67 9.73
C VAL A 22 -3.56 11.64 11.09
N TRP A 23 -2.97 10.91 12.03
CA TRP A 23 -3.41 10.91 13.42
C TRP A 23 -3.31 12.32 14.02
N ARG A 24 -4.39 12.78 14.64
CA ARG A 24 -4.46 14.09 15.28
C ARG A 24 -4.21 13.93 16.78
N CYS A 25 -3.19 14.61 17.28
CA CYS A 25 -2.82 14.59 18.69
C CYS A 25 -3.56 15.65 19.52
N ASP A 26 -4.37 16.50 18.88
CA ASP A 26 -5.10 17.62 19.51
C ASP A 26 -6.51 17.23 20.01
N ILE A 27 -6.78 15.94 20.17
CA ILE A 27 -8.05 15.40 20.64
C ILE A 27 -8.20 15.70 22.13
N ARG A 28 -9.35 16.29 22.49
CA ARG A 28 -9.65 16.67 23.88
C ARG A 28 -10.93 16.05 24.43
N THR A 29 -11.75 15.42 23.59
CA THR A 29 -13.02 14.81 24.03
C THR A 29 -13.11 13.33 23.64
N PRO A 30 -13.83 12.50 24.44
CA PRO A 30 -14.03 11.09 24.14
C PRO A 30 -14.73 10.85 22.78
N GLU A 31 -15.67 11.72 22.40
CA GLU A 31 -16.39 11.63 21.14
C GLU A 31 -15.46 11.86 19.94
N GLN A 32 -14.55 12.82 20.05
CA GLN A 32 -13.52 13.08 19.03
C GLN A 32 -12.56 11.89 18.90
N LEU A 33 -12.22 11.25 20.02
CA LEU A 33 -11.39 10.05 20.03
C LEU A 33 -12.11 8.87 19.34
N ALA A 34 -13.38 8.64 19.66
CA ALA A 34 -14.18 7.59 19.04
C ALA A 34 -14.26 7.78 17.51
N THR A 35 -14.59 9.00 17.05
CA THR A 35 -14.62 9.34 15.63
C THR A 35 -13.27 9.12 14.97
N GLN A 36 -12.18 9.47 15.62
CA GLN A 36 -10.83 9.26 15.08
C GLN A 36 -10.45 7.79 15.01
N LEU A 37 -10.83 6.99 15.99
CA LEU A 37 -10.63 5.54 15.99
C LEU A 37 -11.39 4.88 14.84
N GLU A 38 -12.65 5.26 14.62
CA GLU A 38 -13.42 4.79 13.46
C GLU A 38 -12.76 5.18 12.13
N MET A 39 -12.26 6.41 12.02
CA MET A 39 -11.53 6.87 10.83
C MET A 39 -10.18 6.16 10.64
N SER A 40 -9.59 5.59 11.70
CA SER A 40 -8.32 4.88 11.63
C SER A 40 -8.44 3.46 11.10
N LEU A 41 -9.64 2.92 11.03
CA LEU A 41 -9.90 1.61 10.41
C LEU A 41 -9.63 1.61 8.90
N ASP A 42 -9.77 2.77 8.26
CA ASP A 42 -9.38 2.98 6.88
C ASP A 42 -8.46 4.20 6.77
N ASN A 43 -7.17 3.96 6.66
CA ASN A 43 -6.16 5.02 6.61
C ASN A 43 -6.13 5.76 5.26
N VAL A 44 -6.80 5.24 4.24
CA VAL A 44 -6.83 5.84 2.90
C VAL A 44 -8.00 6.82 2.79
N LYS A 45 -7.76 7.99 2.22
CA LYS A 45 -8.82 8.97 1.96
C LYS A 45 -9.76 8.47 0.85
N PRO A 46 -11.09 8.72 0.94
CA PRO A 46 -12.08 8.18 -0.01
C PRO A 46 -11.86 8.55 -1.48
N HIS A 47 -11.17 9.66 -1.73
CA HIS A 47 -10.91 10.16 -3.09
C HIS A 47 -9.44 10.06 -3.50
N ALA A 48 -8.66 9.23 -2.78
CA ALA A 48 -7.26 9.03 -3.12
C ALA A 48 -7.13 8.19 -4.40
N GLU A 49 -6.49 8.75 -5.41
CA GLU A 49 -6.15 8.03 -6.63
C GLU A 49 -5.07 6.98 -6.33
N ARG A 50 -5.23 5.77 -6.86
CA ARG A 50 -4.31 4.65 -6.60
C ARG A 50 -2.87 4.96 -7.00
N GLU A 51 -2.70 5.67 -8.10
CA GLU A 51 -1.38 6.08 -8.56
C GLU A 51 -0.70 7.03 -7.56
N ASN A 52 -1.44 7.98 -7.01
CA ASN A 52 -0.91 8.89 -5.99
C ASN A 52 -0.58 8.18 -4.68
N GLN A 53 -1.37 7.18 -4.29
CA GLN A 53 -1.08 6.32 -3.14
C GLN A 53 0.21 5.53 -3.36
N LEU A 54 0.38 4.96 -4.55
CA LEU A 54 1.57 4.22 -4.93
C LEU A 54 2.83 5.07 -4.75
N TRP A 55 2.85 6.26 -5.34
CA TRP A 55 4.01 7.15 -5.25
C TRP A 55 4.29 7.62 -3.81
N GLU A 56 3.25 7.86 -3.01
CA GLU A 56 3.43 8.22 -1.61
C GLU A 56 4.02 7.06 -0.79
N ILE A 57 3.56 5.83 -1.01
CA ILE A 57 4.12 4.63 -0.38
C ILE A 57 5.59 4.45 -0.76
N LEU A 58 5.92 4.62 -2.04
CA LEU A 58 7.29 4.51 -2.53
C LEU A 58 8.22 5.51 -1.87
N LEU A 59 7.80 6.76 -1.78
CA LEU A 59 8.58 7.80 -1.12
C LEU A 59 8.78 7.50 0.37
N LYS A 60 7.73 7.05 1.07
CA LYS A 60 7.82 6.66 2.48
C LYS A 60 8.72 5.44 2.69
N ALA A 61 8.78 4.54 1.72
CA ALA A 61 9.67 3.39 1.72
C ALA A 61 11.12 3.74 1.33
N GLY A 62 11.39 5.00 0.95
CA GLY A 62 12.71 5.48 0.60
C GLY A 62 13.13 5.26 -0.86
N TYR A 63 12.18 4.95 -1.73
CA TYR A 63 12.44 4.77 -3.16
C TYR A 63 12.38 6.10 -3.91
N PRO A 64 13.24 6.31 -4.91
CA PRO A 64 13.21 7.52 -5.73
C PRO A 64 12.01 7.53 -6.68
N LEU A 65 11.54 8.72 -7.07
CA LEU A 65 10.47 8.89 -8.05
C LEU A 65 10.84 8.38 -9.46
N SER A 66 12.12 8.15 -9.70
CA SER A 66 12.63 7.54 -10.94
C SER A 66 12.57 6.00 -10.94
N ALA A 67 12.17 5.36 -9.84
CA ALA A 67 12.08 3.92 -9.75
C ALA A 67 11.16 3.35 -10.84
N LYS A 68 11.58 2.24 -11.44
CA LYS A 68 10.76 1.53 -12.42
C LYS A 68 9.69 0.74 -11.69
N VAL A 69 8.44 1.02 -12.02
CA VAL A 69 7.27 0.32 -11.49
C VAL A 69 6.63 -0.46 -12.63
N GLU A 70 6.44 -1.74 -12.43
CA GLU A 70 5.71 -2.62 -13.32
C GLU A 70 4.44 -3.10 -12.63
N GLU A 71 3.32 -3.11 -13.34
CA GLU A 71 2.09 -3.72 -12.86
C GLU A 71 2.04 -5.17 -13.33
N LYS A 72 1.85 -6.11 -12.40
CA LYS A 72 1.68 -7.54 -12.68
C LYS A 72 0.38 -8.03 -12.06
N ASP A 73 -0.37 -8.82 -12.81
CA ASP A 73 -1.53 -9.52 -12.24
C ASP A 73 -1.04 -10.73 -11.43
N LEU A 74 -1.32 -10.72 -10.14
CA LEU A 74 -0.99 -11.80 -9.23
C LEU A 74 -2.26 -12.31 -8.55
N GLY A 75 -2.75 -13.44 -9.01
CA GLY A 75 -3.95 -14.07 -8.45
C GLY A 75 -5.24 -13.27 -8.69
N GLY A 76 -5.37 -12.61 -9.85
CA GLY A 76 -6.54 -11.82 -10.22
C GLY A 76 -6.54 -10.39 -9.67
N HIS A 77 -5.47 -9.95 -9.05
CA HIS A 77 -5.32 -8.59 -8.54
C HIS A 77 -4.05 -7.93 -9.08
N PRO A 78 -4.12 -6.67 -9.53
CA PRO A 78 -2.95 -5.93 -9.97
C PRO A 78 -2.06 -5.59 -8.77
N VAL A 79 -0.80 -5.98 -8.87
CA VAL A 79 0.25 -5.69 -7.89
C VAL A 79 1.36 -4.92 -8.58
N HIS A 80 1.74 -3.81 -7.98
CA HIS A 80 2.85 -2.99 -8.48
C HIS A 80 4.17 -3.55 -7.95
N VAL A 81 5.07 -3.87 -8.87
CA VAL A 81 6.37 -4.48 -8.58
C VAL A 81 7.47 -3.49 -8.96
N LEU A 82 8.40 -3.25 -8.04
CA LEU A 82 9.51 -2.34 -8.25
C LEU A 82 10.82 -3.07 -8.42
N GLU A 83 11.68 -2.47 -9.26
CA GLU A 83 13.09 -2.89 -9.42
C GLU A 83 13.26 -4.40 -9.51
N GLU A 84 12.57 -5.00 -10.47
CA GLU A 84 12.67 -6.44 -10.78
C GLU A 84 12.28 -7.37 -9.63
N GLY A 85 11.37 -6.92 -8.75
CA GLY A 85 10.84 -7.76 -7.68
C GLY A 85 11.34 -7.46 -6.28
N LYS A 86 12.04 -6.37 -6.05
CA LYS A 86 12.48 -6.01 -4.69
C LYS A 86 11.33 -5.60 -3.78
N LEU A 87 10.36 -4.86 -4.30
CA LEU A 87 9.19 -4.43 -3.56
C LEU A 87 7.92 -4.77 -4.34
N ALA A 88 6.92 -5.29 -3.65
CA ALA A 88 5.59 -5.51 -4.19
C ALA A 88 4.56 -4.69 -3.40
N ILE A 89 3.66 -4.01 -4.10
CA ILE A 89 2.63 -3.17 -3.50
C ILE A 89 1.27 -3.54 -4.10
N ALA A 90 0.33 -3.97 -3.27
CA ALA A 90 -1.05 -4.21 -3.66
C ALA A 90 -1.93 -3.05 -3.21
N LEU A 91 -2.72 -2.47 -4.11
CA LEU A 91 -3.61 -1.34 -3.84
C LEU A 91 -5.08 -1.62 -4.19
N SER A 92 -5.37 -2.72 -4.88
CA SER A 92 -6.71 -3.01 -5.41
C SER A 92 -7.42 -4.15 -4.70
N GLY A 93 -6.68 -5.12 -4.20
CA GLY A 93 -7.22 -6.28 -3.53
C GLY A 93 -6.13 -7.28 -3.19
N VAL A 94 -6.39 -8.14 -2.22
CA VAL A 94 -5.51 -9.22 -1.80
C VAL A 94 -6.33 -10.46 -1.55
N SER A 95 -5.95 -11.56 -2.19
CA SER A 95 -6.52 -12.90 -1.97
C SER A 95 -5.43 -13.86 -1.51
N ALA A 96 -5.83 -15.07 -1.08
CA ALA A 96 -4.87 -16.12 -0.76
C ALA A 96 -3.97 -16.47 -1.96
N GLU A 97 -4.52 -16.41 -3.17
CA GLU A 97 -3.80 -16.65 -4.42
C GLU A 97 -2.77 -15.53 -4.71
N THR A 98 -3.15 -14.27 -4.42
CA THR A 98 -2.24 -13.12 -4.51
C THR A 98 -1.05 -13.31 -3.56
N ILE A 99 -1.30 -13.69 -2.31
CA ILE A 99 -0.23 -13.95 -1.34
C ILE A 99 0.67 -15.10 -1.80
N ALA A 100 0.09 -16.21 -2.29
CA ALA A 100 0.87 -17.33 -2.80
C ALA A 100 1.76 -16.93 -4.00
N ALA A 101 1.26 -16.08 -4.89
CA ALA A 101 2.02 -15.56 -6.02
C ALA A 101 3.16 -14.63 -5.56
N VAL A 102 2.92 -13.76 -4.57
CA VAL A 102 3.94 -12.91 -3.96
C VAL A 102 5.03 -13.76 -3.29
N VAL A 103 4.66 -14.80 -2.56
CA VAL A 103 5.61 -15.73 -1.93
C VAL A 103 6.49 -16.42 -2.98
N ARG A 104 5.93 -16.81 -4.12
CA ARG A 104 6.71 -17.39 -5.23
C ARG A 104 7.70 -16.41 -5.85
N MET A 105 7.30 -15.14 -5.95
CA MET A 105 8.14 -14.08 -6.50
C MET A 105 9.28 -13.68 -5.54
N LYS A 106 9.09 -13.90 -4.23
CA LYS A 106 10.05 -13.59 -3.15
C LYS A 106 10.58 -12.15 -3.21
N PRO A 107 9.74 -11.12 -3.15
CA PRO A 107 10.22 -9.76 -3.00
C PRO A 107 10.89 -9.58 -1.63
N MET A 108 11.67 -8.54 -1.45
CA MET A 108 12.23 -8.20 -0.14
C MET A 108 11.16 -7.69 0.82
N ALA A 109 10.18 -6.96 0.29
CA ALA A 109 9.05 -6.44 1.06
C ALA A 109 7.73 -6.50 0.27
N PHE A 110 6.63 -6.65 1.00
CA PHE A 110 5.27 -6.55 0.48
C PHE A 110 4.46 -5.56 1.31
N ILE A 111 3.84 -4.60 0.64
CA ILE A 111 3.05 -3.53 1.28
C ILE A 111 1.63 -3.54 0.71
N CYS A 112 0.65 -3.45 1.57
CA CYS A 112 -0.75 -3.26 1.17
C CYS A 112 -1.53 -2.48 2.24
N PRO A 113 -2.58 -1.74 1.86
CA PRO A 113 -3.52 -1.18 2.80
C PRO A 113 -4.24 -2.26 3.60
N ASP A 114 -4.43 -2.02 4.90
CA ASP A 114 -5.12 -2.95 5.80
C ASP A 114 -6.59 -3.18 5.39
N SER A 115 -7.21 -2.16 4.84
CA SER A 115 -8.59 -2.19 4.31
C SER A 115 -8.81 -3.25 3.23
N LEU A 116 -7.75 -3.69 2.52
CA LEU A 116 -7.87 -4.73 1.49
C LEU A 116 -8.20 -6.12 2.04
N PHE A 117 -7.97 -6.35 3.32
CA PHE A 117 -8.39 -7.59 3.98
C PHE A 117 -9.87 -7.60 4.37
N GLY A 118 -10.55 -6.44 4.31
CA GLY A 118 -12.01 -6.32 4.53
C GLY A 118 -12.49 -6.87 5.88
N GLY A 119 -11.65 -6.81 6.94
CA GLY A 119 -11.93 -7.41 8.23
C GLY A 119 -11.73 -8.93 8.29
N ASN A 120 -11.14 -9.53 7.25
CA ASN A 120 -10.81 -10.96 7.25
C ASN A 120 -9.47 -11.20 7.99
N ASP A 121 -9.53 -11.18 9.32
CA ASP A 121 -8.36 -11.40 10.18
C ASP A 121 -7.64 -12.74 9.92
N PRO A 122 -8.34 -13.87 9.66
CA PRO A 122 -7.67 -15.11 9.28
C PRO A 122 -6.81 -14.98 8.02
N LEU A 123 -7.30 -14.30 6.99
CA LEU A 123 -6.54 -14.06 5.75
C LEU A 123 -5.30 -13.21 6.02
N LYS A 124 -5.45 -12.12 6.79
CA LYS A 124 -4.35 -11.23 7.18
C LYS A 124 -3.29 -11.97 7.98
N THR A 125 -3.69 -12.75 8.97
CA THR A 125 -2.78 -13.53 9.81
C THR A 125 -2.04 -14.59 9.00
N ASN A 126 -2.73 -15.33 8.15
CA ASN A 126 -2.11 -16.32 7.27
C ASN A 126 -1.14 -15.69 6.27
N ALA A 127 -1.52 -14.55 5.70
CA ALA A 127 -0.64 -13.78 4.82
C ALA A 127 0.65 -13.35 5.53
N ALA A 128 0.53 -12.78 6.74
CA ALA A 128 1.67 -12.36 7.54
C ALA A 128 2.61 -13.53 7.88
N LEU A 129 2.06 -14.69 8.24
CA LEU A 129 2.83 -15.89 8.53
C LEU A 129 3.56 -16.41 7.29
N GLN A 130 2.85 -16.59 6.18
CA GLN A 130 3.43 -17.09 4.92
C GLN A 130 4.52 -16.18 4.37
N LEU A 131 4.31 -14.88 4.40
CA LEU A 131 5.28 -13.88 3.94
C LEU A 131 6.53 -13.89 4.84
N ARG A 132 6.34 -13.92 6.16
CA ARG A 132 7.44 -14.01 7.12
C ARG A 132 8.25 -15.30 6.95
N ASP A 133 7.59 -16.44 6.78
CA ASP A 133 8.25 -17.74 6.58
C ASP A 133 9.04 -17.77 5.25
N ALA A 134 8.60 -17.01 4.26
CA ALA A 134 9.32 -16.81 3.00
C ALA A 134 10.47 -15.78 3.10
N GLY A 135 10.64 -15.11 4.25
CA GLY A 135 11.64 -14.06 4.45
C GLY A 135 11.27 -12.71 3.84
N ILE A 136 9.98 -12.46 3.63
CA ILE A 136 9.45 -11.23 3.05
C ILE A 136 8.99 -10.30 4.18
N ASP A 137 9.47 -9.05 4.18
CA ASP A 137 9.00 -8.02 5.13
C ASP A 137 7.59 -7.56 4.74
N PHE A 138 6.61 -7.89 5.57
CA PHE A 138 5.22 -7.53 5.35
C PHE A 138 4.83 -6.29 6.14
N LYS A 139 4.25 -5.30 5.46
CA LYS A 139 3.71 -4.08 6.06
C LYS A 139 2.29 -3.82 5.59
N SER A 140 1.37 -3.68 6.53
CA SER A 140 0.04 -3.14 6.28
C SER A 140 -0.01 -1.66 6.68
N LEU A 141 -0.70 -0.84 5.88
CA LEU A 141 -0.84 0.61 6.07
C LEU A 141 -2.29 0.96 6.42
#